data_cd2b23752a669c4b24ec25deb42538f9
#
_entry.id   cd2b23752a669c4b24ec25deb42538f9
#
_cell.length_a   1.000
_cell.length_b   1.000
_cell.length_c   1.000
_cell.angle_alpha   90.00
_cell.angle_beta   90.00
_cell.angle_gamma   90.00
#
_symmetry.space_group_name_H-M   'P 1'
#
loop_
_entity.id
_entity.type
_entity.pdbx_description
1 polymer ?
#
loop_
_entity_poly.entity_id
_entity_poly.type
_entity_poly.pdbx_seq_one_letter_code
_entity_poly.pdbx_strand_id
1 'polypeptide(L)'
;MEKTIKVFGVALDATDFPLSIQMKQNYLNQLSQDLVSTPNFLDPYDGLLLFSRVLTKEKYVKIGKFPIEPWLTPKPNLEDFHLMKQVEFQKFTNKGHIKTISRNLDHYVKKKILPDFPLMIGVDHSLTGGVLSALTDKLGPEDLLILIFDAHFDGLPANISLNIVKYMNEHPEETNPLISEYINFIDGNLNINNNYTCASFLFYLVNEKVIMPENLIIFGCQDYPDEKFRSIDDSRIVEFVQFYDDMEQKGVKFIPKSEPLAMIKSLFSILKEIEKSNMYLSFDTDVGALKEIIATRFRNAIGIDQTTILSAAKTIKNIISSNKIDLIGLDIMEIETHLLNKSFPKSGRKDQTINVVDNFLDIIL
;
A
#
# COMPACT_ATOMS: atom_id res chain seq x y z
N MET A 1 -14.49 -9.75 -25.71
CA MET A 1 -15.44 -8.95 -24.89
C MET A 1 -14.61 -8.08 -23.99
N GLU A 2 -14.90 -6.81 -23.95
CA GLU A 2 -14.27 -5.87 -23.02
C GLU A 2 -14.59 -6.31 -21.58
N LYS A 3 -13.57 -6.43 -20.73
CA LYS A 3 -13.77 -6.83 -19.33
C LYS A 3 -14.44 -5.70 -18.56
N THR A 4 -15.47 -6.00 -17.80
CA THR A 4 -16.12 -5.03 -16.92
C THR A 4 -15.19 -4.69 -15.75
N ILE A 5 -15.06 -3.41 -15.41
CA ILE A 5 -14.28 -2.98 -14.24
C ILE A 5 -15.17 -3.11 -13.00
N LYS A 6 -14.85 -4.06 -12.13
CA LYS A 6 -15.55 -4.29 -10.87
C LYS A 6 -14.83 -3.61 -9.71
N VAL A 7 -15.47 -2.58 -9.16
CA VAL A 7 -14.93 -1.79 -8.04
C VAL A 7 -15.43 -2.37 -6.72
N PHE A 8 -14.53 -2.68 -5.81
CA PHE A 8 -14.87 -3.18 -4.49
C PHE A 8 -13.95 -2.62 -3.40
N GLY A 9 -14.47 -2.53 -2.18
CA GLY A 9 -13.76 -1.99 -1.03
C GLY A 9 -13.23 -3.09 -0.11
N VAL A 10 -12.06 -2.87 0.48
CA VAL A 10 -11.48 -3.72 1.52
C VAL A 10 -10.93 -2.84 2.64
N ALA A 11 -11.70 -2.68 3.71
CA ALA A 11 -11.44 -1.69 4.76
C ALA A 11 -10.68 -2.27 5.96
N LEU A 12 -9.79 -3.27 5.75
CA LEU A 12 -8.94 -3.77 6.84
C LEU A 12 -7.99 -2.67 7.29
N ASP A 13 -7.99 -2.40 8.58
CA ASP A 13 -7.13 -1.45 9.27
C ASP A 13 -6.63 -2.11 10.57
N ALA A 14 -5.73 -3.07 10.42
CA ALA A 14 -5.25 -3.93 11.49
C ALA A 14 -3.89 -3.50 12.07
N THR A 15 -3.40 -2.31 11.71
CA THR A 15 -2.13 -1.82 12.22
C THR A 15 -2.18 -1.57 13.73
N ASP A 16 -1.13 -1.98 14.42
CA ASP A 16 -0.91 -1.67 15.84
C ASP A 16 -0.22 -0.32 16.06
N PHE A 17 -0.09 0.47 15.00
CA PHE A 17 0.56 1.77 15.04
C PHE A 17 -0.22 2.76 15.94
N PRO A 18 0.41 3.33 16.97
CA PRO A 18 -0.29 4.13 17.99
C PRO A 18 -1.10 5.30 17.44
N LEU A 19 -0.59 6.00 16.42
CA LEU A 19 -1.30 7.12 15.82
C LEU A 19 -2.62 6.69 15.16
N SER A 20 -2.62 5.55 14.48
CA SER A 20 -3.82 4.99 13.85
C SER A 20 -4.85 4.58 14.89
N ILE A 21 -4.39 3.93 15.97
CA ILE A 21 -5.26 3.58 17.10
C ILE A 21 -5.83 4.84 17.77
N GLN A 22 -5.01 5.87 17.95
CA GLN A 22 -5.45 7.15 18.50
C GLN A 22 -6.50 7.84 17.62
N MET A 23 -6.35 7.77 16.29
CA MET A 23 -7.36 8.30 15.37
C MET A 23 -8.69 7.59 15.53
N LYS A 24 -8.70 6.26 15.66
CA LYS A 24 -9.90 5.46 15.95
C LYS A 24 -10.50 5.82 17.31
N GLN A 25 -9.68 5.91 18.35
CA GLN A 25 -10.14 6.33 19.69
C GLN A 25 -10.76 7.73 19.68
N ASN A 26 -10.11 8.70 19.02
CA ASN A 26 -10.63 10.06 18.88
C ASN A 26 -11.97 10.09 18.14
N TYR A 27 -12.10 9.32 17.07
CA TYR A 27 -13.35 9.17 16.34
C TYR A 27 -14.46 8.62 17.25
N LEU A 28 -14.20 7.54 17.99
CA LEU A 28 -15.17 6.93 18.90
C LEU A 28 -15.56 7.86 20.06
N ASN A 29 -14.60 8.60 20.62
CA ASN A 29 -14.87 9.61 21.64
C ASN A 29 -15.79 10.73 21.12
N GLN A 30 -15.54 11.21 19.90
CA GLN A 30 -16.41 12.22 19.27
C GLN A 30 -17.81 11.67 19.00
N LEU A 31 -17.91 10.42 18.56
CA LEU A 31 -19.18 9.75 18.30
C LEU A 31 -19.99 9.56 19.60
N SER A 32 -19.35 9.16 20.70
CA SER A 32 -19.98 8.97 22.01
C SER A 32 -20.52 10.27 22.62
N GLN A 33 -20.00 11.42 22.20
CA GLN A 33 -20.39 12.74 22.69
C GLN A 33 -21.35 13.46 21.73
N ASP A 34 -21.87 12.78 20.72
CA ASP A 34 -22.69 13.35 19.63
C ASP A 34 -22.04 14.57 18.94
N LEU A 35 -20.71 14.69 19.02
CA LEU A 35 -19.94 15.78 18.40
C LEU A 35 -19.71 15.57 16.90
N VAL A 36 -19.95 14.36 16.40
CA VAL A 36 -19.86 14.03 14.99
C VAL A 36 -21.22 13.50 14.56
N SER A 37 -21.82 14.16 13.56
CA SER A 37 -22.89 13.53 12.79
C SER A 37 -22.35 12.28 12.13
N THR A 38 -23.20 11.30 11.86
CA THR A 38 -22.82 10.08 11.11
C THR A 38 -21.93 10.47 9.93
N PRO A 39 -20.70 9.97 9.83
CA PRO A 39 -19.78 10.40 8.79
C PRO A 39 -20.35 10.06 7.41
N ASN A 40 -20.15 10.94 6.44
CA ASN A 40 -20.62 10.72 5.07
C ASN A 40 -19.98 9.50 4.41
N PHE A 41 -18.90 8.97 4.99
CA PHE A 41 -18.21 7.75 4.55
C PHE A 41 -17.49 7.08 5.72
N LEU A 42 -17.38 5.76 5.70
CA LEU A 42 -16.79 4.95 6.78
C LEU A 42 -15.38 4.48 6.47
N ASP A 43 -15.05 4.35 5.21
CA ASP A 43 -13.78 3.81 4.72
C ASP A 43 -13.36 4.45 3.38
N PRO A 44 -12.19 4.12 2.82
CA PRO A 44 -11.71 4.71 1.56
C PRO A 44 -12.62 4.43 0.37
N TYR A 45 -13.24 3.25 0.30
CA TYR A 45 -14.13 2.90 -0.79
C TYR A 45 -15.34 3.85 -0.83
N ASP A 46 -16.03 4.02 0.31
CA ASP A 46 -17.14 4.97 0.41
C ASP A 46 -16.69 6.41 0.08
N GLY A 47 -15.51 6.80 0.60
CA GLY A 47 -14.95 8.13 0.37
C GLY A 47 -14.64 8.39 -1.10
N LEU A 48 -14.02 7.44 -1.80
CA LEU A 48 -13.76 7.57 -3.22
C LEU A 48 -15.04 7.53 -4.04
N LEU A 49 -16.03 6.68 -3.72
CA LEU A 49 -17.32 6.70 -4.42
C LEU A 49 -18.07 8.01 -4.22
N LEU A 50 -17.90 8.67 -3.08
CA LEU A 50 -18.55 9.96 -2.80
C LEU A 50 -17.90 11.14 -3.54
N PHE A 51 -16.57 11.14 -3.66
CA PHE A 51 -15.84 12.33 -4.11
C PHE A 51 -15.14 12.17 -5.47
N SER A 52 -14.92 10.94 -5.96
CA SER A 52 -14.24 10.70 -7.22
C SER A 52 -15.16 11.01 -8.40
N ARG A 53 -14.67 11.83 -9.34
CA ARG A 53 -15.33 12.09 -10.63
C ARG A 53 -15.17 10.91 -11.61
N VAL A 54 -14.17 10.08 -11.40
CA VAL A 54 -13.87 8.96 -12.30
C VAL A 54 -14.72 7.76 -11.97
N LEU A 55 -14.81 7.37 -10.70
CA LEU A 55 -15.55 6.19 -10.26
C LEU A 55 -17.08 6.34 -10.40
N THR A 56 -17.59 7.54 -10.65
CA THR A 56 -19.01 7.75 -10.95
C THR A 56 -19.43 7.33 -12.36
N LYS A 57 -18.46 7.13 -13.28
CA LYS A 57 -18.74 6.73 -14.67
C LYS A 57 -19.35 5.31 -14.73
N GLU A 58 -20.24 5.07 -15.68
CA GLU A 58 -21.02 3.81 -15.82
C GLU A 58 -20.15 2.56 -16.03
N LYS A 59 -18.96 2.72 -16.64
CA LYS A 59 -18.04 1.59 -16.86
C LYS A 59 -17.54 0.93 -15.56
N TYR A 60 -17.67 1.60 -14.41
CA TYR A 60 -17.27 1.08 -13.12
C TYR A 60 -18.45 0.46 -12.37
N VAL A 61 -18.48 -0.87 -12.30
CA VAL A 61 -19.53 -1.62 -11.61
C VAL A 61 -19.16 -1.79 -10.13
N LYS A 62 -19.96 -1.19 -9.25
CA LYS A 62 -19.74 -1.22 -7.79
C LYS A 62 -20.26 -2.55 -7.24
N ILE A 63 -19.35 -3.37 -6.71
CA ILE A 63 -19.67 -4.70 -6.14
C ILE A 63 -19.99 -4.61 -4.65
N GLY A 64 -19.59 -3.51 -3.98
CA GLY A 64 -19.69 -3.33 -2.54
C GLY A 64 -18.36 -3.66 -1.84
N LYS A 65 -18.43 -4.06 -0.58
CA LYS A 65 -17.25 -4.25 0.25
C LYS A 65 -17.04 -5.72 0.60
N PHE A 66 -15.79 -6.12 0.65
CA PHE A 66 -15.39 -7.37 1.30
C PHE A 66 -15.64 -7.22 2.82
N PRO A 67 -16.25 -8.22 3.47
CA PRO A 67 -16.61 -8.12 4.88
C PRO A 67 -15.35 -8.12 5.78
N ILE A 68 -15.25 -7.08 6.60
CA ILE A 68 -14.24 -6.93 7.66
C ILE A 68 -14.97 -6.69 8.98
N GLU A 69 -14.44 -7.26 10.06
CA GLU A 69 -14.99 -7.02 11.40
C GLU A 69 -14.91 -5.51 11.74
N PRO A 70 -15.98 -4.90 12.31
CA PRO A 70 -16.06 -3.46 12.49
C PRO A 70 -14.88 -2.85 13.26
N TRP A 71 -14.39 -3.50 14.31
CA TRP A 71 -13.26 -3.01 15.10
C TRP A 71 -11.93 -2.92 14.32
N LEU A 72 -11.80 -3.67 13.22
CA LEU A 72 -10.66 -3.67 12.30
C LEU A 72 -10.84 -2.66 11.16
N THR A 73 -11.87 -1.85 11.16
CA THR A 73 -12.07 -0.82 10.13
C THR A 73 -11.53 0.54 10.58
N PRO A 74 -11.30 1.50 9.68
CA PRO A 74 -10.86 2.86 10.04
C PRO A 74 -11.83 3.58 11.00
N LYS A 75 -13.13 3.33 10.86
CA LYS A 75 -14.18 3.92 11.70
C LYS A 75 -15.01 2.81 12.36
N PRO A 76 -14.52 2.25 13.48
CA PRO A 76 -15.18 1.17 14.21
C PRO A 76 -16.49 1.62 14.87
N ASN A 77 -17.27 0.64 15.34
CA ASN A 77 -18.48 0.90 16.11
C ASN A 77 -18.17 1.31 17.57
N LEU A 78 -19.06 2.02 18.23
CA LEU A 78 -18.89 2.41 19.66
C LEU A 78 -18.68 1.20 20.58
N GLU A 79 -19.33 0.10 20.29
CA GLU A 79 -19.25 -1.15 21.06
C GLU A 79 -17.81 -1.71 21.07
N ASP A 80 -17.03 -1.41 20.03
CA ASP A 80 -15.67 -1.89 19.84
C ASP A 80 -14.62 -1.05 20.59
N PHE A 81 -15.01 0.04 21.29
CA PHE A 81 -14.07 0.95 21.94
C PHE A 81 -13.07 0.23 22.86
N HIS A 82 -13.50 -0.81 23.55
CA HIS A 82 -12.66 -1.60 24.45
C HIS A 82 -11.53 -2.35 23.75
N LEU A 83 -11.65 -2.60 22.45
CA LEU A 83 -10.66 -3.27 21.57
C LEU A 83 -9.62 -2.29 21.01
N MET A 84 -9.83 -0.96 21.12
CA MET A 84 -8.91 0.07 20.60
C MET A 84 -7.65 0.19 21.48
N LYS A 85 -6.90 -0.90 21.60
CA LYS A 85 -5.65 -1.00 22.34
C LYS A 85 -4.58 -1.68 21.51
N GLN A 86 -3.38 -1.16 21.51
CA GLN A 86 -2.25 -1.70 20.74
C GLN A 86 -2.10 -3.22 20.91
N VAL A 87 -2.23 -3.71 22.14
CA VAL A 87 -2.10 -5.15 22.45
C VAL A 87 -3.13 -6.03 21.73
N GLU A 88 -4.32 -5.53 21.44
CA GLU A 88 -5.34 -6.31 20.73
C GLU A 88 -5.00 -6.43 19.24
N PHE A 89 -4.52 -5.35 18.62
CA PHE A 89 -4.02 -5.38 17.23
C PHE A 89 -2.77 -6.27 17.11
N GLN A 90 -1.83 -6.18 18.07
CA GLN A 90 -0.66 -7.07 18.11
C GLN A 90 -1.05 -8.55 18.24
N LYS A 91 -1.98 -8.88 19.13
CA LYS A 91 -2.51 -10.25 19.24
C LYS A 91 -3.14 -10.73 17.94
N PHE A 92 -3.89 -9.87 17.26
CA PHE A 92 -4.53 -10.18 15.99
C PHE A 92 -3.48 -10.49 14.91
N THR A 93 -2.49 -9.62 14.75
CA THR A 93 -1.41 -9.77 13.79
C THR A 93 -0.55 -11.00 14.11
N ASN A 94 -0.15 -11.18 15.38
CA ASN A 94 0.69 -12.29 15.81
C ASN A 94 0.05 -13.68 15.68
N LYS A 95 -1.28 -13.75 15.62
CA LYS A 95 -2.02 -14.98 15.31
C LYS A 95 -2.15 -15.27 13.81
N GLY A 96 -1.59 -14.42 12.93
CA GLY A 96 -1.64 -14.59 11.48
C GLY A 96 -3.02 -14.34 10.86
N HIS A 97 -3.90 -13.59 11.55
CA HIS A 97 -5.25 -13.33 11.07
C HIS A 97 -5.28 -12.49 9.79
N ILE A 98 -4.32 -11.58 9.59
CA ILE A 98 -4.22 -10.78 8.35
C ILE A 98 -4.05 -11.71 7.14
N LYS A 99 -3.16 -12.72 7.23
CA LYS A 99 -2.97 -13.72 6.17
C LYS A 99 -4.23 -14.54 5.91
N THR A 100 -4.98 -14.85 6.96
CA THR A 100 -6.27 -15.54 6.83
C THR A 100 -7.29 -14.68 6.09
N ILE A 101 -7.35 -13.39 6.38
CA ILE A 101 -8.22 -12.43 5.66
C ILE A 101 -7.80 -12.33 4.20
N SER A 102 -6.50 -12.24 3.91
CA SER A 102 -5.98 -12.22 2.52
C SER A 102 -6.39 -13.47 1.74
N ARG A 103 -6.33 -14.66 2.34
CA ARG A 103 -6.83 -15.91 1.74
C ARG A 103 -8.35 -15.91 1.52
N ASN A 104 -9.11 -15.35 2.44
CA ASN A 104 -10.57 -15.22 2.26
C ASN A 104 -10.89 -14.21 1.13
N LEU A 105 -10.08 -13.18 0.97
CA LEU A 105 -10.18 -12.22 -0.13
C LEU A 105 -9.87 -12.88 -1.48
N ASP A 106 -8.86 -13.76 -1.56
CA ASP A 106 -8.59 -14.57 -2.74
C ASP A 106 -9.86 -15.33 -3.20
N HIS A 107 -10.51 -16.02 -2.29
CA HIS A 107 -11.77 -16.74 -2.59
C HIS A 107 -12.90 -15.80 -3.02
N TYR A 108 -13.00 -14.63 -2.38
CA TYR A 108 -13.99 -13.61 -2.75
C TYR A 108 -13.75 -13.09 -4.18
N VAL A 109 -12.50 -12.77 -4.52
CA VAL A 109 -12.11 -12.29 -5.85
C VAL A 109 -12.44 -13.33 -6.91
N LYS A 110 -12.07 -14.60 -6.70
CA LYS A 110 -12.39 -15.70 -7.61
C LYS A 110 -13.89 -15.86 -7.84
N LYS A 111 -14.68 -15.72 -6.79
CA LYS A 111 -16.13 -15.98 -6.84
C LYS A 111 -16.95 -14.80 -7.33
N LYS A 112 -16.56 -13.56 -7.02
CA LYS A 112 -17.39 -12.36 -7.22
C LYS A 112 -16.86 -11.42 -8.29
N ILE A 113 -15.54 -11.42 -8.50
CA ILE A 113 -14.88 -10.45 -9.35
C ILE A 113 -14.47 -11.08 -10.68
N LEU A 114 -13.66 -12.14 -10.64
CA LEU A 114 -13.19 -12.79 -11.86
C LEU A 114 -14.35 -13.39 -12.67
N PRO A 115 -14.26 -13.42 -14.02
CA PRO A 115 -13.10 -13.07 -14.85
C PRO A 115 -12.97 -11.57 -15.18
N ASP A 116 -13.82 -10.70 -14.61
CA ASP A 116 -13.79 -9.27 -14.83
C ASP A 116 -12.56 -8.62 -14.20
N PHE A 117 -12.37 -7.33 -14.46
CA PHE A 117 -11.23 -6.56 -13.97
C PHE A 117 -11.42 -6.15 -12.50
N PRO A 118 -10.59 -6.61 -11.54
CA PRO A 118 -10.62 -6.15 -10.16
C PRO A 118 -10.06 -4.72 -10.05
N LEU A 119 -10.85 -3.80 -9.50
CA LEU A 119 -10.39 -2.52 -8.98
C LEU A 119 -10.66 -2.48 -7.48
N MET A 120 -9.64 -2.79 -6.69
CA MET A 120 -9.73 -2.81 -5.23
C MET A 120 -9.39 -1.44 -4.64
N ILE A 121 -10.11 -1.02 -3.60
CA ILE A 121 -9.83 0.19 -2.83
C ILE A 121 -9.72 -0.20 -1.36
N GLY A 122 -8.60 0.12 -0.72
CA GLY A 122 -8.36 -0.38 0.63
C GLY A 122 -7.45 0.48 1.51
N VAL A 123 -7.13 -0.10 2.65
CA VAL A 123 -6.30 0.50 3.70
C VAL A 123 -5.01 -0.29 3.90
N ASP A 124 -5.09 -1.59 4.16
CA ASP A 124 -3.93 -2.43 4.44
C ASP A 124 -3.40 -3.05 3.14
N HIS A 125 -2.20 -2.64 2.72
CA HIS A 125 -1.60 -3.06 1.45
C HIS A 125 -1.41 -4.57 1.33
N SER A 126 -1.26 -5.29 2.45
CA SER A 126 -1.13 -6.75 2.44
C SER A 126 -2.28 -7.49 1.75
N LEU A 127 -3.46 -6.85 1.63
CA LEU A 127 -4.62 -7.46 0.99
C LEU A 127 -4.52 -7.52 -0.54
N THR A 128 -3.60 -6.75 -1.14
CA THR A 128 -3.17 -6.94 -2.53
C THR A 128 -2.74 -8.38 -2.78
N GLY A 129 -2.12 -9.03 -1.80
CA GLY A 129 -1.74 -10.44 -1.90
C GLY A 129 -2.90 -11.40 -2.14
N GLY A 130 -4.10 -11.10 -1.62
CA GLY A 130 -5.29 -11.90 -1.91
C GLY A 130 -5.76 -11.78 -3.37
N VAL A 131 -5.67 -10.59 -3.95
CA VAL A 131 -5.99 -10.37 -5.37
C VAL A 131 -4.94 -11.03 -6.27
N LEU A 132 -3.65 -10.85 -5.94
CA LEU A 132 -2.54 -11.48 -6.68
C LEU A 132 -2.67 -13.00 -6.66
N SER A 133 -2.97 -13.62 -5.51
CA SER A 133 -3.20 -15.05 -5.41
C SER A 133 -4.34 -15.52 -6.33
N ALA A 134 -5.44 -14.77 -6.38
CA ALA A 134 -6.55 -15.11 -7.25
C ALA A 134 -6.21 -15.04 -8.74
N LEU A 135 -5.38 -14.08 -9.12
CA LEU A 135 -4.95 -13.90 -10.51
C LEU A 135 -3.91 -14.94 -10.91
N THR A 136 -2.91 -15.21 -10.06
CA THR A 136 -1.85 -16.18 -10.36
C THR A 136 -2.35 -17.61 -10.39
N ASP A 137 -3.34 -17.99 -9.59
CA ASP A 137 -4.01 -19.29 -9.69
C ASP A 137 -4.66 -19.51 -11.05
N LYS A 138 -5.06 -18.43 -11.74
CA LYS A 138 -5.70 -18.50 -13.05
C LYS A 138 -4.70 -18.46 -14.21
N LEU A 139 -3.62 -17.68 -14.07
CA LEU A 139 -2.71 -17.35 -15.16
C LEU A 139 -1.36 -18.07 -15.08
N GLY A 140 -0.97 -18.50 -13.87
CA GLY A 140 0.41 -18.85 -13.53
C GLY A 140 1.22 -17.64 -13.03
N PRO A 141 2.09 -17.83 -12.03
CA PRO A 141 2.91 -16.74 -11.49
C PRO A 141 3.94 -16.20 -12.50
N GLU A 142 4.33 -17.00 -13.49
CA GLU A 142 5.27 -16.61 -14.53
C GLU A 142 4.69 -15.58 -15.51
N ASP A 143 3.37 -15.57 -15.72
CA ASP A 143 2.70 -14.73 -16.72
C ASP A 143 2.18 -13.39 -16.19
N LEU A 144 2.39 -13.12 -14.91
CA LEU A 144 1.91 -11.90 -14.27
C LEU A 144 3.06 -10.95 -13.92
N LEU A 145 3.13 -9.82 -14.61
CA LEU A 145 3.94 -8.68 -14.20
C LEU A 145 3.23 -7.90 -13.10
N ILE A 146 3.93 -7.55 -12.04
CA ILE A 146 3.41 -6.78 -10.92
C ILE A 146 4.22 -5.49 -10.81
N LEU A 147 3.55 -4.36 -10.98
CA LEU A 147 4.13 -3.04 -10.80
C LEU A 147 3.47 -2.37 -9.61
N ILE A 148 4.26 -2.04 -8.60
CA ILE A 148 3.80 -1.40 -7.38
C ILE A 148 4.38 0.02 -7.30
N PHE A 149 3.52 1.01 -7.17
CA PHE A 149 3.87 2.37 -6.76
C PHE A 149 3.85 2.41 -5.24
N ASP A 150 4.98 2.64 -4.62
CA ASP A 150 5.11 2.55 -3.16
C ASP A 150 6.36 3.30 -2.67
N ALA A 151 6.28 3.95 -1.53
CA ALA A 151 7.45 4.49 -0.84
C ALA A 151 8.27 3.40 -0.14
N HIS A 152 7.70 2.21 0.04
CA HIS A 152 8.31 1.07 0.71
C HIS A 152 8.44 -0.14 -0.21
N PHE A 153 9.22 -1.13 0.21
CA PHE A 153 9.29 -2.40 -0.52
C PHE A 153 8.12 -3.32 -0.18
N ASP A 154 7.58 -3.23 1.04
CA ASP A 154 6.52 -4.12 1.56
C ASP A 154 6.85 -5.62 1.50
N GLY A 155 8.11 -5.93 1.39
CA GLY A 155 8.68 -7.27 1.40
C GLY A 155 9.73 -7.48 2.49
N LEU A 156 9.84 -6.56 3.45
CA LEU A 156 10.87 -6.61 4.48
C LEU A 156 10.42 -7.47 5.66
N PRO A 157 11.16 -8.54 6.02
CA PRO A 157 10.86 -9.33 7.22
C PRO A 157 10.89 -8.48 8.49
N ALA A 158 9.97 -8.74 9.42
CA ALA A 158 9.79 -7.92 10.62
C ALA A 158 11.05 -7.87 11.53
N ASN A 159 11.86 -8.94 11.58
CA ASN A 159 13.12 -8.93 12.33
C ASN A 159 14.14 -7.94 11.74
N ILE A 160 14.23 -7.82 10.42
CA ILE A 160 15.12 -6.86 9.75
C ILE A 160 14.60 -5.44 10.00
N SER A 161 13.30 -5.18 9.81
CA SER A 161 12.69 -3.88 10.11
C SER A 161 12.95 -3.45 11.55
N LEU A 162 12.80 -4.36 12.52
CA LEU A 162 13.08 -4.08 13.94
C LEU A 162 14.55 -3.73 14.19
N ASN A 163 15.47 -4.44 13.54
CA ASN A 163 16.90 -4.18 13.67
C ASN A 163 17.26 -2.78 13.16
N ILE A 164 16.68 -2.35 12.03
CA ILE A 164 16.85 -0.99 11.49
C ILE A 164 16.30 0.05 12.47
N VAL A 165 15.11 -0.17 13.00
CA VAL A 165 14.53 0.74 14.00
C VAL A 165 15.40 0.87 15.24
N LYS A 166 15.95 -0.23 15.77
CA LYS A 166 16.90 -0.20 16.90
C LYS A 166 18.15 0.60 16.55
N TYR A 167 18.74 0.36 15.38
CA TYR A 167 19.89 1.14 14.92
C TYR A 167 19.57 2.63 14.88
N MET A 168 18.46 3.03 14.26
CA MET A 168 18.04 4.42 14.15
C MET A 168 17.78 5.07 15.51
N ASN A 169 17.27 4.34 16.49
CA ASN A 169 17.10 4.83 17.87
C ASN A 169 18.44 5.11 18.56
N GLU A 170 19.45 4.32 18.27
CA GLU A 170 20.81 4.48 18.82
C GLU A 170 21.59 5.59 18.10
N HIS A 171 21.20 5.93 16.85
CA HIS A 171 21.86 6.92 15.99
C HIS A 171 20.88 7.97 15.47
N PRO A 172 20.26 8.78 16.36
CA PRO A 172 19.20 9.72 15.98
C PRO A 172 19.70 10.85 15.04
N GLU A 173 21.00 11.16 15.05
CA GLU A 173 21.64 12.13 14.17
C GLU A 173 21.69 11.66 12.71
N GLU A 174 21.61 10.37 12.47
CA GLU A 174 21.57 9.77 11.13
C GLU A 174 20.14 9.58 10.62
N THR A 175 19.16 9.80 11.50
CA THR A 175 17.76 9.49 11.26
C THR A 175 17.02 10.68 10.67
N ASN A 176 16.20 10.45 9.66
CA ASN A 176 15.28 11.46 9.17
C ASN A 176 14.29 11.86 10.30
N PRO A 177 14.07 13.17 10.58
CA PRO A 177 13.13 13.62 11.61
C PRO A 177 11.71 13.05 11.48
N LEU A 178 11.24 12.76 10.27
CA LEU A 178 9.95 12.13 10.04
C LEU A 178 9.90 10.68 10.54
N ILE A 179 11.03 10.00 10.54
CA ILE A 179 11.16 8.63 11.05
C ILE A 179 11.25 8.65 12.57
N SER A 180 11.87 9.65 13.18
CA SER A 180 12.05 9.74 14.63
C SER A 180 10.70 9.79 15.39
N GLU A 181 9.66 10.38 14.82
CA GLU A 181 8.30 10.30 15.38
C GLU A 181 7.75 8.88 15.39
N TYR A 182 8.09 8.07 14.39
CA TYR A 182 7.74 6.66 14.29
C TYR A 182 8.48 5.81 15.30
N ILE A 183 9.76 6.07 15.47
CA ILE A 183 10.68 5.31 16.32
C ILE A 183 10.31 5.44 17.81
N ASN A 184 9.92 6.62 18.28
CA ASN A 184 9.52 6.86 19.65
C ASN A 184 8.33 6.02 20.12
N PHE A 185 7.61 5.36 19.21
CA PHE A 185 6.48 4.48 19.52
C PHE A 185 6.85 3.00 19.55
N ILE A 186 8.04 2.62 19.10
CA ILE A 186 8.51 1.24 19.14
C ILE A 186 9.27 1.03 20.46
N ASP A 187 8.52 1.05 21.55
CA ASP A 187 9.08 0.74 22.86
C ASP A 187 9.38 -0.78 22.97
N GLY A 188 10.49 -1.13 23.63
CA GLY A 188 11.21 -2.38 23.63
C GLY A 188 10.49 -3.68 23.99
N ASN A 189 9.18 -3.74 23.95
CA ASN A 189 8.36 -4.93 24.25
C ASN A 189 7.73 -5.59 23.00
N LEU A 190 8.26 -5.33 21.82
CA LEU A 190 7.74 -5.92 20.61
C LEU A 190 8.18 -7.40 20.50
N ASN A 191 7.29 -8.29 20.87
CA ASN A 191 7.30 -9.67 20.39
C ASN A 191 6.91 -9.65 18.91
N ILE A 192 7.85 -9.17 18.07
CA ILE A 192 7.64 -9.13 16.62
C ILE A 192 7.88 -10.52 16.09
N ASN A 193 6.83 -11.25 15.86
CA ASN A 193 6.88 -12.43 15.04
C ASN A 193 6.98 -12.02 13.57
N ASN A 194 7.71 -12.77 12.77
CA ASN A 194 7.68 -12.62 11.32
C ASN A 194 6.28 -12.97 10.82
N ASN A 195 5.42 -11.96 10.71
CA ASN A 195 4.03 -12.10 10.32
C ASN A 195 3.77 -11.45 8.96
N TYR A 196 2.74 -11.94 8.30
CA TYR A 196 2.20 -11.34 7.10
C TYR A 196 1.47 -10.03 7.45
N THR A 197 2.03 -8.90 7.02
CA THR A 197 1.53 -7.53 7.25
C THR A 197 1.72 -6.68 6.00
N CYS A 198 1.24 -5.44 5.98
CA CYS A 198 1.51 -4.51 4.88
C CYS A 198 3.02 -4.40 4.58
N ALA A 199 3.87 -4.28 5.57
CA ALA A 199 5.33 -4.14 5.37
C ALA A 199 6.06 -5.43 4.92
N SER A 200 5.40 -6.59 4.87
CA SER A 200 6.10 -7.87 4.65
C SER A 200 5.38 -8.84 3.69
N PHE A 201 4.21 -8.51 3.19
CA PHE A 201 3.40 -9.46 2.43
C PHE A 201 4.09 -9.96 1.16
N LEU A 202 4.86 -9.12 0.47
CA LEU A 202 5.59 -9.51 -0.74
C LEU A 202 6.65 -10.59 -0.44
N PHE A 203 7.32 -10.53 0.72
CA PHE A 203 8.24 -11.59 1.15
C PHE A 203 7.54 -12.96 1.20
N TYR A 204 6.33 -12.99 1.77
CA TYR A 204 5.56 -14.24 1.84
C TYR A 204 5.09 -14.72 0.47
N LEU A 205 4.61 -13.81 -0.38
CA LEU A 205 4.16 -14.16 -1.72
C LEU A 205 5.29 -14.72 -2.59
N VAL A 206 6.50 -14.14 -2.50
CA VAL A 206 7.70 -14.65 -3.19
C VAL A 206 8.09 -16.02 -2.64
N ASN A 207 8.19 -16.18 -1.33
CA ASN A 207 8.61 -17.45 -0.72
C ASN A 207 7.58 -18.58 -0.95
N GLU A 208 6.30 -18.26 -1.01
CA GLU A 208 5.23 -19.21 -1.30
C GLU A 208 5.03 -19.43 -2.80
N LYS A 209 5.86 -18.78 -3.65
CA LYS A 209 5.81 -18.85 -5.12
C LYS A 209 4.45 -18.44 -5.69
N VAL A 210 3.75 -17.56 -5.00
CA VAL A 210 2.53 -16.92 -5.51
C VAL A 210 2.89 -15.90 -6.58
N ILE A 211 4.02 -15.22 -6.42
CA ILE A 211 4.58 -14.29 -7.40
C ILE A 211 6.05 -14.63 -7.67
N MET A 212 6.49 -14.33 -8.88
CA MET A 212 7.89 -14.50 -9.26
C MET A 212 8.66 -13.19 -9.00
N PRO A 213 9.81 -13.21 -8.31
CA PRO A 213 10.57 -11.99 -8.00
C PRO A 213 11.00 -11.23 -9.25
N GLU A 214 11.36 -11.91 -10.35
CA GLU A 214 11.72 -11.28 -11.62
C GLU A 214 10.58 -10.55 -12.32
N ASN A 215 9.33 -10.79 -11.88
CA ASN A 215 8.14 -10.12 -12.38
C ASN A 215 7.69 -8.96 -11.48
N LEU A 216 8.44 -8.62 -10.42
CA LEU A 216 8.10 -7.59 -9.46
C LEU A 216 8.91 -6.31 -9.70
N ILE A 217 8.22 -5.19 -9.84
CA ILE A 217 8.80 -3.85 -9.99
C ILE A 217 8.24 -2.96 -8.88
N ILE A 218 9.11 -2.32 -8.10
CA ILE A 218 8.75 -1.35 -7.06
C ILE A 218 9.17 0.04 -7.53
N PHE A 219 8.21 0.93 -7.72
CA PHE A 219 8.43 2.30 -8.21
C PHE A 219 8.19 3.33 -7.11
N GLY A 220 9.20 4.11 -6.79
CA GLY A 220 9.14 5.17 -5.79
C GLY A 220 9.79 4.82 -4.44
N CYS A 221 10.31 3.60 -4.31
CA CYS A 221 10.89 3.04 -3.09
C CYS A 221 11.90 3.99 -2.43
N GLN A 222 11.67 4.35 -1.18
CA GLN A 222 12.50 5.28 -0.41
C GLN A 222 13.28 4.58 0.70
N ASP A 223 12.90 3.38 1.06
CA ASP A 223 13.62 2.51 1.99
C ASP A 223 14.69 1.65 1.29
N TYR A 224 14.87 1.80 -0.04
CA TYR A 224 15.98 1.20 -0.76
C TYR A 224 17.32 1.78 -0.26
N PRO A 225 18.31 0.94 0.13
CA PRO A 225 19.56 1.39 0.73
C PRO A 225 20.41 2.21 -0.25
N ASP A 226 20.66 3.47 0.09
CA ASP A 226 21.54 4.37 -0.65
C ASP A 226 23.03 4.10 -0.35
N GLU A 227 23.93 4.83 -1.02
CA GLU A 227 25.37 4.69 -0.83
C GLU A 227 25.82 4.99 0.61
N LYS A 228 25.14 5.92 1.29
CA LYS A 228 25.44 6.24 2.69
C LYS A 228 25.12 5.05 3.59
N PHE A 229 23.93 4.47 3.43
CA PHE A 229 23.52 3.26 4.15
C PHE A 229 24.47 2.08 3.89
N ARG A 230 24.85 1.88 2.64
CA ARG A 230 25.79 0.82 2.22
C ARG A 230 27.21 0.97 2.80
N SER A 231 27.59 2.16 3.27
CA SER A 231 28.88 2.45 3.88
C SER A 231 28.95 2.21 5.40
N ILE A 232 27.81 1.93 6.04
CA ILE A 232 27.72 1.74 7.49
C ILE A 232 28.14 0.32 7.87
N ASP A 233 29.15 0.20 8.73
CA ASP A 233 29.65 -1.08 9.26
C ASP A 233 28.96 -1.44 10.60
N ASP A 234 27.63 -1.64 10.51
CA ASP A 234 26.81 -2.20 11.61
C ASP A 234 26.09 -3.44 11.08
N SER A 235 26.15 -4.54 11.81
CA SER A 235 25.59 -5.82 11.35
C SER A 235 24.11 -5.77 10.99
N ARG A 236 23.32 -4.89 11.61
CA ARG A 236 21.88 -4.68 11.33
C ARG A 236 21.69 -3.99 9.99
N ILE A 237 22.54 -3.03 9.67
CA ILE A 237 22.52 -2.33 8.38
C ILE A 237 23.03 -3.25 7.27
N VAL A 238 24.11 -4.00 7.54
CA VAL A 238 24.64 -4.98 6.58
C VAL A 238 23.57 -6.03 6.24
N GLU A 239 22.84 -6.57 7.24
CA GLU A 239 21.74 -7.51 7.01
C GLU A 239 20.62 -6.89 6.15
N PHE A 240 20.26 -5.64 6.41
CA PHE A 240 19.25 -4.91 5.65
C PHE A 240 19.69 -4.71 4.19
N VAL A 241 20.90 -4.22 3.97
CA VAL A 241 21.47 -4.03 2.61
C VAL A 241 21.53 -5.36 1.86
N GLN A 242 22.04 -6.41 2.51
CA GLN A 242 22.14 -7.74 1.92
C GLN A 242 20.76 -8.28 1.51
N PHE A 243 19.73 -8.01 2.28
CA PHE A 243 18.38 -8.43 1.96
C PHE A 243 17.88 -7.81 0.64
N TYR A 244 18.13 -6.51 0.42
CA TYR A 244 17.79 -5.86 -0.86
C TYR A 244 18.61 -6.42 -2.03
N ASP A 245 19.92 -6.60 -1.82
CA ASP A 245 20.80 -7.17 -2.83
C ASP A 245 20.38 -8.60 -3.22
N ASP A 246 19.96 -9.42 -2.24
CA ASP A 246 19.42 -10.76 -2.48
C ASP A 246 18.10 -10.73 -3.28
N MET A 247 17.25 -9.74 -3.02
CA MET A 247 16.00 -9.59 -3.78
C MET A 247 16.26 -9.13 -5.22
N GLU A 248 17.22 -8.23 -5.44
CA GLU A 248 17.66 -7.86 -6.80
C GLU A 248 18.29 -9.03 -7.55
N GLN A 249 19.12 -9.84 -6.87
CA GLN A 249 19.69 -11.05 -7.47
C GLN A 249 18.62 -12.07 -7.86
N LYS A 250 17.51 -12.13 -7.13
CA LYS A 250 16.33 -12.94 -7.49
C LYS A 250 15.51 -12.32 -8.64
N GLY A 251 15.81 -11.08 -9.03
CA GLY A 251 15.19 -10.43 -10.19
C GLY A 251 14.21 -9.31 -9.86
N VAL A 252 13.95 -8.99 -8.59
CA VAL A 252 13.13 -7.81 -8.22
C VAL A 252 13.78 -6.55 -8.77
N LYS A 253 12.97 -5.67 -9.34
CA LYS A 253 13.44 -4.41 -9.92
C LYS A 253 12.99 -3.25 -9.05
N PHE A 254 13.94 -2.58 -8.42
CA PHE A 254 13.68 -1.36 -7.67
C PHE A 254 13.94 -0.13 -8.54
N ILE A 255 13.03 0.83 -8.50
CA ILE A 255 13.20 2.18 -9.03
C ILE A 255 13.09 3.13 -7.83
N PRO A 256 14.21 3.35 -7.10
CA PRO A 256 14.21 4.20 -5.93
C PRO A 256 13.81 5.63 -6.27
N LYS A 257 13.25 6.34 -5.28
CA LYS A 257 13.00 7.76 -5.44
C LYS A 257 14.28 8.50 -5.77
N SER A 258 14.27 9.20 -6.89
CA SER A 258 15.37 10.02 -7.39
C SER A 258 14.81 11.17 -8.24
N GLU A 259 15.66 11.80 -9.07
CA GLU A 259 15.20 12.81 -10.01
C GLU A 259 14.09 12.26 -10.94
N PRO A 260 12.96 12.99 -11.11
CA PRO A 260 11.78 12.50 -11.83
C PRO A 260 12.09 11.91 -13.22
N LEU A 261 12.95 12.57 -13.99
CA LEU A 261 13.30 12.11 -15.33
C LEU A 261 14.08 10.78 -15.31
N ALA A 262 14.94 10.58 -14.31
CA ALA A 262 15.68 9.35 -14.14
C ALA A 262 14.74 8.18 -13.81
N MET A 263 13.81 8.39 -12.89
CA MET A 263 12.78 7.39 -12.53
C MET A 263 11.95 6.97 -13.74
N ILE A 264 11.46 7.94 -14.52
CA ILE A 264 10.64 7.66 -15.71
C ILE A 264 11.44 6.93 -16.80
N LYS A 265 12.70 7.29 -17.01
CA LYS A 265 13.59 6.58 -17.95
C LYS A 265 13.83 5.14 -17.50
N SER A 266 14.10 4.91 -16.22
CA SER A 266 14.28 3.57 -15.66
C SER A 266 13.03 2.72 -15.83
N LEU A 267 11.86 3.26 -15.48
CA LEU A 267 10.58 2.58 -15.67
C LEU A 267 10.35 2.20 -17.14
N PHE A 268 10.56 3.15 -18.06
CA PHE A 268 10.40 2.91 -19.50
C PHE A 268 11.33 1.81 -19.99
N SER A 269 12.63 1.85 -19.61
CA SER A 269 13.62 0.85 -20.02
C SER A 269 13.25 -0.53 -19.54
N ILE A 270 12.87 -0.67 -18.26
CA ILE A 270 12.47 -1.96 -17.69
C ILE A 270 11.22 -2.50 -18.40
N LEU A 271 10.17 -1.69 -18.54
CA LEU A 271 8.92 -2.13 -19.16
C LEU A 271 9.07 -2.48 -20.65
N LYS A 272 9.99 -1.83 -21.36
CA LYS A 272 10.25 -2.11 -22.77
C LYS A 272 10.87 -3.50 -23.00
N GLU A 273 11.63 -3.99 -22.03
CA GLU A 273 12.33 -5.28 -22.11
C GLU A 273 11.48 -6.46 -21.62
N ILE A 274 10.32 -6.18 -21.02
CA ILE A 274 9.46 -7.22 -20.45
C ILE A 274 8.58 -7.85 -21.54
N GLU A 275 8.67 -9.19 -21.66
CA GLU A 275 7.86 -10.01 -22.56
C GLU A 275 6.71 -10.71 -21.78
N LYS A 276 5.84 -9.93 -21.11
CA LYS A 276 4.71 -10.46 -20.36
C LYS A 276 3.40 -10.01 -20.99
N SER A 277 2.39 -10.89 -20.93
CA SER A 277 1.08 -10.62 -21.51
C SER A 277 0.12 -9.94 -20.55
N ASN A 278 0.34 -10.07 -19.24
CA ASN A 278 -0.57 -9.59 -18.22
C ASN A 278 0.17 -8.73 -17.18
N MET A 279 -0.47 -7.62 -16.78
CA MET A 279 0.04 -6.72 -15.75
C MET A 279 -1.01 -6.50 -14.66
N TYR A 280 -0.57 -6.54 -13.42
CA TYR A 280 -1.28 -6.00 -12.27
C TYR A 280 -0.58 -4.73 -11.79
N LEU A 281 -1.36 -3.70 -11.47
CA LEU A 281 -0.86 -2.42 -11.01
C LEU A 281 -1.38 -2.15 -9.60
N SER A 282 -0.47 -1.98 -8.65
CA SER A 282 -0.80 -1.57 -7.29
C SER A 282 -0.37 -0.12 -7.07
N PHE A 283 -1.27 0.70 -6.55
CA PHE A 283 -0.99 2.09 -6.23
C PHE A 283 -1.14 2.28 -4.72
N ASP A 284 -0.01 2.17 -4.01
CA ASP A 284 0.05 2.63 -2.64
C ASP A 284 0.11 4.15 -2.62
N THR A 285 -0.79 4.76 -1.86
CA THR A 285 -0.90 6.22 -1.81
C THR A 285 0.28 6.87 -1.11
N ASP A 286 1.05 6.15 -0.31
CA ASP A 286 2.20 6.70 0.40
C ASP A 286 3.39 7.01 -0.53
N VAL A 287 3.41 6.44 -1.74
CA VAL A 287 4.37 6.86 -2.79
C VAL A 287 4.40 8.37 -3.00
N GLY A 288 3.25 9.05 -2.79
CA GLY A 288 3.11 10.52 -2.88
C GLY A 288 2.96 11.22 -1.53
N ALA A 289 3.30 10.56 -0.42
CA ALA A 289 3.10 11.06 0.93
C ALA A 289 3.71 12.46 1.15
N LEU A 290 2.99 13.30 1.90
CA LEU A 290 3.40 14.67 2.26
C LEU A 290 3.64 15.64 1.09
N LYS A 291 3.41 15.20 -0.16
CA LYS A 291 3.28 16.06 -1.34
C LYS A 291 1.81 16.45 -1.52
N GLU A 292 1.18 16.09 -2.63
CA GLU A 292 -0.25 16.32 -2.85
C GLU A 292 -1.11 15.30 -2.10
N ILE A 293 -0.58 14.09 -1.87
CA ILE A 293 -1.24 13.02 -1.12
C ILE A 293 -0.97 13.23 0.38
N ILE A 294 -2.00 13.62 1.11
CA ILE A 294 -1.94 13.77 2.58
C ILE A 294 -2.72 12.64 3.27
N ALA A 295 -3.80 12.18 2.64
CA ALA A 295 -4.61 11.10 3.16
C ALA A 295 -4.00 9.73 2.81
N THR A 296 -2.79 9.49 3.33
CA THR A 296 -2.13 8.19 3.29
C THR A 296 -1.74 7.74 4.69
N ARG A 297 -1.60 6.42 4.87
CA ARG A 297 -1.33 5.80 6.18
C ARG A 297 0.06 6.11 6.69
N PHE A 298 1.07 5.81 5.92
CA PHE A 298 2.45 6.02 6.30
C PHE A 298 2.98 7.32 5.70
N ARG A 299 3.48 8.19 6.57
CA ARG A 299 3.97 9.53 6.22
C ARG A 299 5.36 9.77 6.80
N ASN A 300 6.13 8.70 6.89
CA ASN A 300 7.50 8.68 7.43
C ASN A 300 8.53 9.18 6.42
N ALA A 301 8.12 9.42 5.17
CA ALA A 301 8.98 9.95 4.12
C ALA A 301 8.22 10.92 3.22
N ILE A 302 8.95 11.87 2.60
CA ILE A 302 8.36 12.76 1.59
C ILE A 302 8.31 12.01 0.27
N GLY A 303 7.12 11.75 -0.24
CA GLY A 303 6.89 11.01 -1.48
C GLY A 303 7.34 11.74 -2.74
N ILE A 304 7.04 11.16 -3.88
CA ILE A 304 7.19 11.77 -5.20
C ILE A 304 6.00 12.71 -5.49
N ASP A 305 6.19 13.69 -6.34
CA ASP A 305 5.12 14.64 -6.69
C ASP A 305 4.11 14.05 -7.69
N GLN A 306 2.94 14.66 -7.76
CA GLN A 306 1.86 14.26 -8.67
C GLN A 306 2.32 14.23 -10.12
N THR A 307 3.18 15.17 -10.55
CA THR A 307 3.66 15.23 -11.95
C THR A 307 4.44 13.99 -12.31
N THR A 308 5.29 13.52 -11.41
CA THR A 308 6.07 12.28 -11.58
C THR A 308 5.16 11.05 -11.60
N ILE A 309 4.20 10.97 -10.67
CA ILE A 309 3.20 9.89 -10.65
C ILE A 309 2.46 9.79 -11.98
N LEU A 310 1.92 10.93 -12.46
CA LEU A 310 1.13 10.95 -13.68
C LEU A 310 1.99 10.74 -14.95
N SER A 311 3.27 11.12 -14.92
CA SER A 311 4.21 10.83 -16.01
C SER A 311 4.53 9.33 -16.08
N ALA A 312 4.69 8.68 -14.92
CA ALA A 312 4.83 7.22 -14.86
C ALA A 312 3.57 6.52 -15.37
N ALA A 313 2.37 6.97 -14.95
CA ALA A 313 1.10 6.44 -15.45
C ALA A 313 0.98 6.54 -16.98
N LYS A 314 1.35 7.68 -17.58
CA LYS A 314 1.38 7.85 -19.03
C LYS A 314 2.37 6.91 -19.72
N THR A 315 3.56 6.72 -19.12
CA THR A 315 4.56 5.78 -19.62
C THR A 315 4.03 4.37 -19.64
N ILE A 316 3.41 3.92 -18.55
CA ILE A 316 2.78 2.61 -18.44
C ILE A 316 1.69 2.45 -19.50
N LYS A 317 0.77 3.43 -19.63
CA LYS A 317 -0.31 3.39 -20.62
C LYS A 317 0.23 3.23 -22.04
N ASN A 318 1.27 3.97 -22.40
CA ASN A 318 1.90 3.89 -23.71
C ASN A 318 2.51 2.50 -23.97
N ILE A 319 3.20 1.93 -22.97
CA ILE A 319 3.79 0.59 -23.07
C ILE A 319 2.71 -0.48 -23.20
N ILE A 320 1.69 -0.46 -22.35
CA ILE A 320 0.54 -1.38 -22.43
C ILE A 320 -0.04 -1.36 -23.84
N SER A 321 -0.29 -0.18 -24.37
CA SER A 321 -0.89 -0.02 -25.70
C SER A 321 0.01 -0.49 -26.85
N SER A 322 1.34 -0.27 -26.73
CA SER A 322 2.30 -0.63 -27.77
C SER A 322 2.75 -2.09 -27.73
N ASN A 323 2.86 -2.67 -26.55
CA ASN A 323 3.40 -4.02 -26.34
C ASN A 323 2.32 -5.10 -26.23
N LYS A 324 1.04 -4.73 -26.37
CA LYS A 324 -0.11 -5.65 -26.21
C LYS A 324 -0.13 -6.33 -24.85
N ILE A 325 0.29 -5.61 -23.79
CA ILE A 325 0.19 -6.07 -22.41
C ILE A 325 -1.23 -5.76 -21.92
N ASP A 326 -1.93 -6.75 -21.43
CA ASP A 326 -3.24 -6.59 -20.82
C ASP A 326 -3.08 -6.13 -19.37
N LEU A 327 -3.60 -4.96 -19.03
CA LEU A 327 -3.84 -4.61 -17.64
C LEU A 327 -5.03 -5.44 -17.13
N ILE A 328 -4.79 -6.28 -16.13
CA ILE A 328 -5.78 -7.25 -15.69
C ILE A 328 -6.34 -7.00 -14.30
N GLY A 329 -5.80 -6.03 -13.59
CA GLY A 329 -6.27 -5.60 -12.27
C GLY A 329 -5.49 -4.40 -11.77
N LEU A 330 -6.11 -3.69 -10.84
CA LEU A 330 -5.53 -2.51 -10.19
C LEU A 330 -6.04 -2.40 -8.75
N ASP A 331 -5.23 -1.90 -7.84
CA ASP A 331 -5.69 -1.43 -6.54
C ASP A 331 -5.17 -0.04 -6.18
N ILE A 332 -5.89 0.59 -5.23
CA ILE A 332 -5.52 1.85 -4.58
C ILE A 332 -5.52 1.57 -3.08
N MET A 333 -4.34 1.59 -2.49
CA MET A 333 -4.15 1.13 -1.11
C MET A 333 -3.64 2.24 -0.19
N GLU A 334 -3.67 1.97 1.09
CA GLU A 334 -3.18 2.80 2.20
C GLU A 334 -3.80 4.19 2.32
N ILE A 335 -5.05 4.34 1.86
CA ILE A 335 -5.78 5.59 2.05
C ILE A 335 -6.17 5.78 3.52
N GLU A 336 -5.68 6.88 4.13
CA GLU A 336 -6.06 7.26 5.49
C GLU A 336 -7.43 7.96 5.50
N THR A 337 -8.44 7.21 5.89
CA THR A 337 -9.85 7.62 5.87
C THR A 337 -10.11 8.91 6.66
N HIS A 338 -9.40 9.08 7.78
CA HIS A 338 -9.60 10.24 8.66
C HIS A 338 -9.06 11.55 8.07
N LEU A 339 -8.18 11.48 7.08
CA LEU A 339 -7.56 12.64 6.43
C LEU A 339 -8.13 12.94 5.05
N LEU A 340 -8.90 12.00 4.48
CA LEU A 340 -9.39 12.08 3.10
C LEU A 340 -10.24 13.32 2.87
N ASN A 341 -9.87 14.12 1.85
CA ASN A 341 -10.51 15.38 1.47
C ASN A 341 -10.50 16.48 2.56
N LYS A 342 -9.61 16.39 3.54
CA LYS A 342 -9.49 17.37 4.62
C LYS A 342 -8.68 18.59 4.19
N SER A 343 -9.03 19.73 4.82
CA SER A 343 -8.23 20.95 4.79
C SER A 343 -7.47 21.11 6.10
N PHE A 344 -6.25 21.61 6.00
CA PHE A 344 -5.33 21.82 7.12
C PHE A 344 -5.05 23.33 7.27
N PRO A 345 -5.90 24.07 8.03
CA PRO A 345 -5.85 25.54 8.06
C PRO A 345 -4.50 26.10 8.51
N LYS A 346 -3.80 25.41 9.43
CA LYS A 346 -2.49 25.88 9.93
C LYS A 346 -1.40 25.89 8.85
N SER A 347 -1.45 24.98 7.89
CA SER A 347 -0.49 24.89 6.78
C SER A 347 -1.02 25.49 5.48
N GLY A 348 -2.31 25.86 5.41
CA GLY A 348 -2.98 26.29 4.18
C GLY A 348 -3.14 25.15 3.14
N ARG A 349 -2.83 23.90 3.48
CA ARG A 349 -2.89 22.77 2.58
C ARG A 349 -4.26 22.11 2.61
N LYS A 350 -4.62 21.51 1.49
CA LYS A 350 -5.78 20.62 1.36
C LYS A 350 -5.30 19.28 0.80
N ASP A 351 -5.85 18.21 1.32
CA ASP A 351 -5.62 16.88 0.77
C ASP A 351 -6.06 16.79 -0.70
N GLN A 352 -5.18 16.28 -1.56
CA GLN A 352 -5.44 16.09 -2.98
C GLN A 352 -5.44 14.61 -3.38
N THR A 353 -5.49 13.70 -2.42
CA THR A 353 -5.42 12.25 -2.66
C THR A 353 -6.45 11.82 -3.71
N ILE A 354 -7.70 12.24 -3.59
CA ILE A 354 -8.76 11.90 -4.54
C ILE A 354 -8.45 12.43 -5.94
N ASN A 355 -7.93 13.66 -6.04
CA ASN A 355 -7.58 14.25 -7.33
C ASN A 355 -6.42 13.53 -8.01
N VAL A 356 -5.40 13.13 -7.24
CA VAL A 356 -4.27 12.33 -7.76
C VAL A 356 -4.75 10.97 -8.24
N VAL A 357 -5.55 10.27 -7.44
CA VAL A 357 -6.14 8.96 -7.78
C VAL A 357 -7.02 9.07 -9.03
N ASP A 358 -7.89 10.07 -9.11
CA ASP A 358 -8.74 10.29 -10.28
C ASP A 358 -7.94 10.52 -11.57
N ASN A 359 -6.90 11.36 -11.50
CA ASN A 359 -6.05 11.62 -12.65
C ASN A 359 -5.24 10.37 -13.06
N PHE A 360 -4.78 9.58 -12.08
CA PHE A 360 -4.10 8.33 -12.33
C PHE A 360 -5.03 7.31 -13.00
N LEU A 361 -6.24 7.12 -12.48
CA LEU A 361 -7.25 6.22 -13.06
C LEU A 361 -7.68 6.64 -14.46
N ASP A 362 -7.88 7.95 -14.71
CA ASP A 362 -8.23 8.46 -16.04
C ASP A 362 -7.15 8.19 -17.09
N ILE A 363 -5.87 8.15 -16.70
CA ILE A 363 -4.76 7.84 -17.60
C ILE A 363 -4.68 6.33 -17.83
N ILE A 364 -4.73 5.54 -16.76
CA ILE A 364 -4.47 4.10 -16.83
C ILE A 364 -5.66 3.34 -17.43
N LEU A 365 -6.87 3.66 -17.04
CA LEU A 365 -8.09 2.96 -17.44
C LEU A 365 -8.86 3.72 -18.51
#